data_9a7cb6f56c860d3adb7e1f562e19bc77
#
_entry.id   9a7cb6f56c860d3adb7e1f562e19bc77
#
_cell.length_a   1.000
_cell.length_b   1.000
_cell.length_c   1.000
_cell.angle_alpha   90.00
_cell.angle_beta   90.00
_cell.angle_gamma   90.00
#
_symmetry.space_group_name_H-M   'P 1'
#
loop_
_entity.id
_entity.type
_entity.pdbx_description
1 polymer ?
#
loop_
_entity_poly.entity_id
_entity_poly.type
_entity_poly.pdbx_seq_one_letter_code
_entity_poly.pdbx_strand_id
1 'polypeptide(L)'
;MNLSRNFTLQELIKSDTAIRLDINNNPNSGQIEKLKLLCENILQPVRDHFGRVKVTSGFRSEQLCLKIGSSINSQHAKAEAADFECMGTDNAELADWINQNLDYDQLILEFYTPGEKNSGWVHCSFTTDQPRKQYMHAFKQEGRTKYKPIIGKAKDVLV
;
A
#
# COMPACT_ATOMS: atom_id res chain seq x y z
N MET A 1 12.52 13.29 -9.35
CA MET A 1 11.37 13.14 -10.28
C MET A 1 10.08 13.06 -9.47
N ASN A 2 9.12 13.90 -9.79
CA ASN A 2 7.82 13.88 -9.15
C ASN A 2 6.87 12.93 -9.91
N LEU A 3 6.23 12.03 -9.18
CA LEU A 3 5.22 11.12 -9.74
C LEU A 3 3.82 11.74 -9.68
N SER A 4 3.58 12.61 -8.70
CA SER A 4 2.42 13.47 -8.60
C SER A 4 2.83 14.71 -7.80
N ARG A 5 1.87 15.61 -7.52
CA ARG A 5 2.18 16.91 -6.88
C ARG A 5 2.98 16.76 -5.58
N ASN A 6 2.67 15.78 -4.75
CA ASN A 6 3.29 15.61 -3.42
C ASN A 6 4.10 14.31 -3.27
N PHE A 7 4.27 13.52 -4.33
CA PHE A 7 4.99 12.25 -4.24
C PHE A 7 6.13 12.17 -5.24
N THR A 8 7.29 11.76 -4.76
CA THR A 8 8.50 11.61 -5.58
C THR A 8 8.79 10.14 -5.87
N LEU A 9 9.55 9.89 -6.93
CA LEU A 9 10.02 8.54 -7.23
C LEU A 9 10.85 7.98 -6.07
N GLN A 10 11.68 8.81 -5.45
CA GLN A 10 12.53 8.41 -4.33
C GLN A 10 11.72 7.85 -3.16
N GLU A 11 10.57 8.46 -2.84
CA GLU A 11 9.69 7.95 -1.78
C GLU A 11 9.11 6.58 -2.11
N LEU A 12 8.81 6.33 -3.38
CA LEU A 12 8.18 5.09 -3.82
C LEU A 12 9.16 3.93 -4.00
N ILE A 13 10.46 4.19 -4.09
CA ILE A 13 11.47 3.16 -4.26
C ILE A 13 12.40 3.00 -3.06
N LYS A 14 12.23 3.82 -2.04
CA LYS A 14 13.07 3.77 -0.84
C LYS A 14 12.92 2.42 -0.14
N SER A 15 14.06 1.80 0.18
CA SER A 15 14.12 0.56 0.94
C SER A 15 15.41 0.52 1.74
N ASP A 16 15.31 0.56 3.06
CA ASP A 16 16.47 0.46 3.94
C ASP A 16 17.14 -0.92 3.80
N THR A 17 16.36 -1.97 3.56
CA THR A 17 16.87 -3.31 3.32
C THR A 17 17.69 -3.38 2.03
N ALA A 18 17.20 -2.75 0.95
CA ALA A 18 17.93 -2.72 -0.32
C ALA A 18 19.26 -1.99 -0.17
N ILE A 19 19.29 -0.89 0.57
CA ILE A 19 20.53 -0.15 0.85
C ILE A 19 21.47 -1.00 1.66
N ARG A 20 21.01 -1.59 2.76
CA ARG A 20 21.84 -2.39 3.65
C ARG A 20 22.46 -3.62 2.95
N LEU A 21 21.71 -4.24 2.06
CA LEU A 21 22.13 -5.46 1.36
C LEU A 21 22.69 -5.19 -0.04
N ASP A 22 22.86 -3.92 -0.41
CA ASP A 22 23.34 -3.49 -1.73
C ASP A 22 22.57 -4.12 -2.88
N ILE A 23 21.24 -4.08 -2.79
CA ILE A 23 20.33 -4.60 -3.80
C ILE A 23 19.82 -3.45 -4.65
N ASN A 24 19.87 -3.63 -5.98
CA ASN A 24 19.31 -2.66 -6.91
C ASN A 24 17.78 -2.67 -6.82
N ASN A 25 17.20 -1.53 -6.44
CA ASN A 25 15.76 -1.34 -6.34
C ASN A 25 15.27 -0.25 -7.31
N ASN A 26 15.90 -0.12 -8.46
CA ASN A 26 15.51 0.88 -9.45
C ASN A 26 14.48 0.29 -10.43
N PRO A 27 13.31 0.94 -10.59
CA PRO A 27 12.31 0.50 -11.54
C PRO A 27 12.70 0.87 -12.97
N ASN A 28 12.21 0.09 -13.92
CA ASN A 28 12.32 0.44 -15.35
C ASN A 28 11.26 1.50 -15.72
N SER A 29 11.30 1.99 -16.96
CA SER A 29 10.40 3.05 -17.41
C SER A 29 8.92 2.66 -17.34
N GLY A 30 8.58 1.42 -17.69
CA GLY A 30 7.20 0.92 -17.59
C GLY A 30 6.71 0.86 -16.15
N GLN A 31 7.58 0.46 -15.23
CA GLN A 31 7.27 0.43 -13.79
C GLN A 31 7.11 1.85 -13.23
N ILE A 32 7.91 2.80 -13.68
CA ILE A 32 7.78 4.22 -13.28
C ILE A 32 6.41 4.75 -13.69
N GLU A 33 5.92 4.41 -14.89
CA GLU A 33 4.59 4.81 -15.33
C GLU A 33 3.48 4.22 -14.44
N LYS A 34 3.63 2.98 -14.01
CA LYS A 34 2.69 2.35 -13.07
C LYS A 34 2.73 3.02 -11.69
N LEU A 35 3.91 3.35 -11.19
CA LEU A 35 4.04 4.11 -9.93
C LEU A 35 3.39 5.47 -10.03
N LYS A 36 3.49 6.11 -11.19
CA LYS A 36 2.85 7.39 -11.44
C LYS A 36 1.32 7.26 -11.35
N LEU A 37 0.74 6.23 -11.97
CA LEU A 37 -0.69 5.96 -11.89
C LEU A 37 -1.12 5.67 -10.45
N LEU A 38 -0.33 4.92 -9.69
CA LEU A 38 -0.60 4.65 -8.28
C LEU A 38 -0.64 5.94 -7.46
N CYS A 39 0.33 6.83 -7.68
CA CYS A 39 0.36 8.12 -7.00
C CYS A 39 -0.82 9.01 -7.39
N GLU A 40 -1.14 9.10 -8.67
CA GLU A 40 -2.22 9.97 -9.16
C GLU A 40 -3.60 9.49 -8.71
N ASN A 41 -3.82 8.18 -8.68
CA ASN A 41 -5.15 7.62 -8.42
C ASN A 41 -5.39 7.22 -6.97
N ILE A 42 -4.35 6.96 -6.19
CA ILE A 42 -4.48 6.52 -4.79
C ILE A 42 -3.81 7.50 -3.82
N LEU A 43 -2.49 7.66 -3.91
CA LEU A 43 -1.74 8.38 -2.88
C LEU A 43 -2.04 9.88 -2.86
N GLN A 44 -2.14 10.51 -4.04
CA GLN A 44 -2.42 11.94 -4.10
C GLN A 44 -3.83 12.29 -3.61
N PRO A 45 -4.91 11.57 -4.01
CA PRO A 45 -6.24 11.79 -3.43
C PRO A 45 -6.27 11.62 -1.91
N VAL A 46 -5.58 10.62 -1.38
CA VAL A 46 -5.45 10.40 0.06
C VAL A 46 -4.76 11.60 0.72
N ARG A 47 -3.65 12.05 0.13
CA ARG A 47 -2.89 13.22 0.61
C ARG A 47 -3.75 14.48 0.63
N ASP A 48 -4.54 14.68 -0.41
CA ASP A 48 -5.40 15.87 -0.53
C ASP A 48 -6.51 15.87 0.52
N HIS A 49 -7.00 14.71 0.92
CA HIS A 49 -8.07 14.60 1.91
C HIS A 49 -7.56 14.59 3.36
N PHE A 50 -6.56 13.77 3.66
CA PHE A 50 -6.09 13.54 5.03
C PHE A 50 -4.87 14.37 5.43
N GLY A 51 -4.13 14.90 4.48
CA GLY A 51 -2.86 15.54 4.74
C GLY A 51 -1.69 14.57 4.58
N ARG A 52 -0.66 14.72 5.38
CA ARG A 52 0.62 14.04 5.20
C ARG A 52 0.48 12.51 5.19
N VAL A 53 1.02 11.90 4.13
CA VAL A 53 1.07 10.45 3.93
C VAL A 53 2.50 9.97 4.08
N LYS A 54 2.70 8.93 4.89
CA LYS A 54 3.99 8.25 5.04
C LYS A 54 3.94 6.94 4.27
N VAL A 55 4.70 6.85 3.18
CA VAL A 55 4.86 5.60 2.43
C VAL A 55 5.95 4.78 3.12
N THR A 56 5.59 3.60 3.61
CA THR A 56 6.52 2.70 4.28
C THR A 56 7.14 1.68 3.33
N SER A 57 6.43 1.31 2.26
CA SER A 57 6.94 0.45 1.21
C SER A 57 6.18 0.72 -0.09
N GLY A 58 6.92 0.95 -1.16
CA GLY A 58 6.37 1.10 -2.49
C GLY A 58 6.89 0.00 -3.40
N PHE A 59 7.65 0.36 -4.44
CA PHE A 59 8.25 -0.59 -5.36
C PHE A 59 9.31 -1.45 -4.67
N ARG A 60 9.26 -2.75 -4.95
CA ARG A 60 10.29 -3.71 -4.55
C ARG A 60 10.70 -4.51 -5.78
N SER A 61 11.97 -4.41 -6.19
CA SER A 61 12.48 -5.23 -7.30
C SER A 61 12.30 -6.72 -6.99
N GLU A 62 12.27 -7.55 -8.03
CA GLU A 62 12.18 -9.01 -7.85
C GLU A 62 13.30 -9.53 -6.96
N GLN A 63 14.52 -9.02 -7.14
CA GLN A 63 15.67 -9.39 -6.32
C GLN A 63 15.43 -9.06 -4.84
N LEU A 64 14.88 -7.88 -4.54
CA LEU A 64 14.56 -7.50 -3.17
C LEU A 64 13.45 -8.38 -2.61
N CYS A 65 12.41 -8.67 -3.38
CA CYS A 65 11.32 -9.57 -2.97
C CYS A 65 11.85 -10.95 -2.58
N LEU A 66 12.72 -11.54 -3.39
CA LEU A 66 13.34 -12.83 -3.08
C LEU A 66 14.15 -12.78 -1.79
N LYS A 67 14.89 -11.68 -1.57
CA LYS A 67 15.77 -11.55 -0.41
C LYS A 67 14.99 -11.42 0.90
N ILE A 68 13.83 -10.78 0.89
CA ILE A 68 13.00 -10.61 2.09
C ILE A 68 11.97 -11.73 2.27
N GLY A 69 11.99 -12.75 1.43
CA GLY A 69 11.06 -13.89 1.52
C GLY A 69 9.67 -13.59 0.95
N SER A 70 9.55 -12.55 0.12
CA SER A 70 8.31 -12.20 -0.56
C SER A 70 8.26 -12.83 -1.96
N SER A 71 7.08 -12.81 -2.58
CA SER A 71 6.88 -13.33 -3.93
C SER A 71 7.31 -12.32 -5.00
N ILE A 72 7.93 -12.80 -6.08
CA ILE A 72 8.19 -11.98 -7.27
C ILE A 72 6.89 -11.62 -7.99
N ASN A 73 5.78 -12.27 -7.65
CA ASN A 73 4.45 -11.95 -8.17
C ASN A 73 3.71 -10.92 -7.29
N SER A 74 4.38 -10.40 -6.26
CA SER A 74 3.83 -9.35 -5.41
C SER A 74 3.44 -8.12 -6.22
N GLN A 75 2.35 -7.46 -5.83
CA GLN A 75 1.95 -6.19 -6.43
C GLN A 75 3.01 -5.10 -6.25
N HIS A 76 3.83 -5.18 -5.20
CA HIS A 76 4.98 -4.28 -5.03
C HIS A 76 6.05 -4.50 -6.12
N ALA A 77 6.26 -5.74 -6.55
CA ALA A 77 7.20 -6.05 -7.64
C ALA A 77 6.68 -5.61 -9.00
N LYS A 78 5.36 -5.52 -9.14
CA LYS A 78 4.70 -5.03 -10.37
C LYS A 78 4.60 -3.51 -10.42
N ALA A 79 5.08 -2.81 -9.40
CA ALA A 79 4.96 -1.35 -9.27
C ALA A 79 3.50 -0.87 -9.19
N GLU A 80 2.62 -1.69 -8.62
CA GLU A 80 1.18 -1.42 -8.55
C GLU A 80 0.68 -1.17 -7.13
N ALA A 81 1.52 -1.31 -6.10
CA ALA A 81 1.09 -1.21 -4.71
C ALA A 81 2.02 -0.37 -3.84
N ALA A 82 1.44 0.20 -2.79
CA ALA A 82 2.16 0.84 -1.71
C ALA A 82 1.53 0.48 -0.36
N ASP A 83 2.37 0.42 0.66
CA ASP A 83 1.97 0.37 2.07
C ASP A 83 2.18 1.75 2.66
N PHE A 84 1.19 2.28 3.37
CA PHE A 84 1.24 3.66 3.85
C PHE A 84 0.30 3.91 5.02
N GLU A 85 0.52 5.04 5.67
CA GLU A 85 -0.31 5.55 6.75
C GLU A 85 -0.45 7.07 6.61
N CYS A 86 -1.51 7.62 7.18
CA CYS A 86 -1.68 9.06 7.31
C CYS A 86 -1.45 9.46 8.77
N MET A 87 -0.58 10.44 8.98
CA MET A 87 -0.23 10.89 10.32
C MET A 87 -1.46 11.39 11.08
N GLY A 88 -1.70 10.81 12.26
CA GLY A 88 -2.81 11.19 13.11
C GLY A 88 -4.17 10.63 12.72
N THR A 89 -4.25 9.82 11.67
CA THR A 89 -5.49 9.22 11.19
C THR A 89 -5.54 7.74 11.55
N ASP A 90 -6.69 7.29 12.02
CA ASP A 90 -6.97 5.87 12.28
C ASP A 90 -6.87 5.10 10.95
N ASN A 91 -6.10 4.00 10.94
CA ASN A 91 -5.89 3.22 9.71
C ASN A 91 -7.18 2.57 9.20
N ALA A 92 -8.13 2.23 10.07
CA ALA A 92 -9.44 1.73 9.63
C ALA A 92 -10.25 2.84 8.94
N GLU A 93 -10.18 4.07 9.45
CA GLU A 93 -10.83 5.22 8.83
C GLU A 93 -10.21 5.52 7.47
N LEU A 94 -8.89 5.47 7.36
CA LEU A 94 -8.17 5.65 6.10
C LEU A 94 -8.62 4.60 5.07
N ALA A 95 -8.64 3.33 5.45
CA ALA A 95 -9.04 2.24 4.56
C ALA A 95 -10.51 2.39 4.11
N ASP A 96 -11.40 2.70 5.04
CA ASP A 96 -12.83 2.90 4.72
C ASP A 96 -13.02 4.06 3.74
N TRP A 97 -12.30 5.16 3.93
CA TRP A 97 -12.37 6.31 3.02
C TRP A 97 -11.92 5.93 1.60
N ILE A 98 -10.81 5.19 1.48
CA ILE A 98 -10.32 4.72 0.18
C ILE A 98 -11.37 3.84 -0.49
N ASN A 99 -11.95 2.89 0.25
CA ASN A 99 -12.98 2.01 -0.29
C ASN A 99 -14.19 2.76 -0.81
N GLN A 100 -14.58 3.83 -0.13
CA GLN A 100 -15.78 4.60 -0.47
C GLN A 100 -15.54 5.60 -1.60
N ASN A 101 -14.32 6.09 -1.80
CA ASN A 101 -14.06 7.25 -2.65
C ASN A 101 -13.15 6.99 -3.84
N LEU A 102 -12.34 5.92 -3.83
CA LEU A 102 -11.35 5.67 -4.87
C LEU A 102 -11.59 4.36 -5.60
N ASP A 103 -11.13 4.31 -6.84
CA ASP A 103 -11.04 3.07 -7.61
C ASP A 103 -9.68 2.43 -7.32
N TYR A 104 -9.68 1.18 -6.90
CA TYR A 104 -8.47 0.44 -6.57
C TYR A 104 -8.61 -1.02 -6.99
N ASP A 105 -7.49 -1.75 -7.02
CA ASP A 105 -7.50 -3.18 -7.28
C ASP A 105 -7.67 -3.98 -5.98
N GLN A 106 -6.72 -3.83 -5.04
CA GLN A 106 -6.79 -4.50 -3.75
C GLN A 106 -6.45 -3.50 -2.63
N LEU A 107 -7.26 -3.52 -1.59
CA LEU A 107 -7.12 -2.68 -0.40
C LEU A 107 -7.08 -3.61 0.80
N ILE A 108 -6.00 -3.57 1.55
CA ILE A 108 -5.83 -4.42 2.73
C ILE A 108 -5.52 -3.57 3.95
N LEU A 109 -6.36 -3.70 4.98
CA LEU A 109 -6.05 -3.18 6.30
C LEU A 109 -5.21 -4.25 7.00
N GLU A 110 -3.91 -4.02 7.15
CA GLU A 110 -2.95 -5.03 7.62
C GLU A 110 -2.65 -4.87 9.09
N PHE A 111 -2.91 -5.93 9.86
CA PHE A 111 -2.57 -6.07 11.28
C PHE A 111 -3.11 -4.96 12.17
N TYR A 112 -4.27 -4.46 11.85
CA TYR A 112 -4.96 -3.44 12.62
C TYR A 112 -5.59 -4.06 13.87
N THR A 113 -5.37 -3.40 15.02
CA THR A 113 -6.02 -3.76 16.29
C THR A 113 -7.12 -2.74 16.58
N PRO A 114 -8.39 -3.16 16.66
CA PRO A 114 -9.49 -2.24 16.98
C PRO A 114 -9.21 -1.47 18.28
N GLY A 115 -9.46 -0.17 18.26
CA GLY A 115 -9.17 0.72 19.38
C GLY A 115 -7.75 1.29 19.40
N GLU A 116 -6.84 0.76 18.59
CA GLU A 116 -5.47 1.25 18.45
C GLU A 116 -5.29 1.87 17.07
N LYS A 117 -5.60 3.15 16.93
CA LYS A 117 -5.66 3.84 15.64
C LYS A 117 -4.38 3.80 14.81
N ASN A 118 -3.22 3.71 15.48
CA ASN A 118 -1.91 3.68 14.81
C ASN A 118 -1.40 2.26 14.58
N SER A 119 -2.20 1.23 14.90
CA SER A 119 -1.79 -0.16 14.68
C SER A 119 -1.90 -0.52 13.20
N GLY A 120 -1.01 -1.41 12.75
CA GLY A 120 -1.02 -1.89 11.39
C GLY A 120 -0.71 -0.80 10.36
N TRP A 121 -1.15 -1.03 9.13
CA TRP A 121 -1.00 -0.07 8.03
C TRP A 121 -2.02 -0.39 6.94
N VAL A 122 -2.04 0.43 5.89
CA VAL A 122 -2.90 0.22 4.72
C VAL A 122 -2.04 -0.17 3.53
N HIS A 123 -2.40 -1.27 2.88
CA HIS A 123 -1.88 -1.69 1.58
C HIS A 123 -2.93 -1.36 0.53
N CYS A 124 -2.54 -0.68 -0.53
CA CYS A 124 -3.47 -0.39 -1.64
C CYS A 124 -2.76 -0.51 -2.98
N SER A 125 -3.41 -1.17 -3.91
CA SER A 125 -2.91 -1.33 -5.27
C SER A 125 -3.84 -0.69 -6.29
N PHE A 126 -3.27 -0.34 -7.43
CA PHE A 126 -4.00 0.23 -8.56
C PHE A 126 -3.56 -0.45 -9.85
N THR A 127 -4.53 -0.82 -10.68
CA THR A 127 -4.29 -1.33 -12.03
C THR A 127 -5.38 -0.82 -12.95
N THR A 128 -5.04 -0.61 -14.22
CA THR A 128 -6.01 -0.29 -15.27
C THR A 128 -6.58 -1.55 -15.91
N ASP A 129 -5.99 -2.72 -15.61
CA ASP A 129 -6.38 -4.01 -16.20
C ASP A 129 -7.23 -4.79 -15.19
N GLN A 130 -8.56 -4.67 -15.33
CA GLN A 130 -9.56 -5.40 -14.53
C GLN A 130 -9.36 -5.29 -13.03
N PRO A 131 -9.48 -4.09 -12.43
CA PRO A 131 -9.37 -3.90 -11.00
C PRO A 131 -10.46 -4.69 -10.26
N ARG A 132 -10.05 -5.42 -9.20
CA ARG A 132 -10.93 -6.33 -8.45
C ARG A 132 -11.79 -5.61 -7.41
N LYS A 133 -11.39 -4.43 -6.97
CA LYS A 133 -11.99 -3.70 -5.84
C LYS A 133 -12.19 -4.60 -4.61
N GLN A 134 -11.13 -5.31 -4.24
CA GLN A 134 -11.15 -6.28 -3.15
C GLN A 134 -10.69 -5.63 -1.86
N TYR A 135 -11.59 -5.54 -0.87
CA TYR A 135 -11.31 -4.94 0.44
C TYR A 135 -11.18 -6.03 1.50
N MET A 136 -10.02 -6.11 2.16
CA MET A 136 -9.69 -7.20 3.09
C MET A 136 -9.03 -6.70 4.37
N HIS A 137 -9.14 -7.52 5.42
CA HIS A 137 -8.39 -7.38 6.66
C HIS A 137 -7.38 -8.53 6.75
N ALA A 138 -6.10 -8.20 6.97
CA ALA A 138 -5.07 -9.19 7.21
C ALA A 138 -4.74 -9.23 8.70
N PHE A 139 -4.69 -10.43 9.28
CA PHE A 139 -4.44 -10.64 10.69
C PHE A 139 -3.62 -11.91 10.92
N LYS A 140 -2.99 -12.03 12.10
CA LYS A 140 -2.27 -13.24 12.50
C LYS A 140 -3.20 -14.18 13.23
N GLN A 141 -3.15 -15.45 12.85
CA GLN A 141 -3.84 -16.53 13.54
C GLN A 141 -2.92 -17.76 13.55
N GLU A 142 -2.57 -18.23 14.73
CA GLU A 142 -1.66 -19.38 14.90
C GLU A 142 -0.33 -19.20 14.15
N GLY A 143 0.23 -17.97 14.19
CA GLY A 143 1.49 -17.62 13.54
C GLY A 143 1.40 -17.45 12.03
N ARG A 144 0.23 -17.58 11.43
CA ARG A 144 0.02 -17.43 9.99
C ARG A 144 -0.80 -16.19 9.69
N THR A 145 -0.51 -15.55 8.56
CA THR A 145 -1.31 -14.43 8.06
C THR A 145 -2.57 -14.97 7.41
N LYS A 146 -3.71 -14.48 7.87
CA LYS A 146 -5.03 -14.80 7.33
C LYS A 146 -5.65 -13.54 6.75
N TYR A 147 -6.49 -13.72 5.74
CA TYR A 147 -7.19 -12.62 5.08
C TYR A 147 -8.69 -12.86 5.16
N LYS A 148 -9.43 -11.81 5.53
CA LYS A 148 -10.88 -11.86 5.62
C LYS A 148 -11.49 -10.67 4.88
N PRO A 149 -12.48 -10.87 4.01
CA PRO A 149 -13.16 -9.75 3.35
C PRO A 149 -13.80 -8.81 4.37
N ILE A 150 -13.71 -7.50 4.10
CA ILE A 150 -14.44 -6.49 4.87
C ILE A 150 -15.70 -6.15 4.08
N ILE A 151 -16.85 -6.37 4.69
CA ILE A 151 -18.16 -6.03 4.12
C ILE A 151 -18.69 -4.86 4.93
N GLY A 152 -18.93 -3.72 4.27
CA GLY A 152 -19.29 -2.48 4.93
C GLY A 152 -18.04 -1.70 5.34
N LYS A 153 -18.05 -1.18 6.58
CA LYS A 153 -16.96 -0.38 7.11
C LYS A 153 -16.11 -1.15 8.10
N ALA A 154 -14.78 -1.07 7.97
CA ALA A 154 -13.85 -1.69 8.92
C ALA A 154 -14.10 -1.18 10.35
N LYS A 155 -14.39 0.11 10.51
CA LYS A 155 -14.71 0.72 11.82
C LYS A 155 -15.89 0.06 12.51
N ASP A 156 -16.84 -0.49 11.75
CA ASP A 156 -18.04 -1.11 12.28
C ASP A 156 -17.86 -2.61 12.52
N VAL A 157 -17.12 -3.31 11.65
CA VAL A 157 -17.03 -4.78 11.69
C VAL A 157 -15.81 -5.30 12.46
N LEU A 158 -14.81 -4.46 12.72
CA LEU A 158 -13.59 -4.84 13.45
C LEU A 158 -13.56 -4.32 14.90
N VAL A 159 -14.72 -4.07 15.49
CA VAL A 159 -14.81 -3.61 16.88
C VAL A 159 -14.60 -4.74 17.89
#